data_583c320b614298f510a35f682306ec48
#
_entry.id   583c320b614298f510a35f682306ec48
#
_cell.length_a   1.000
_cell.length_b   1.000
_cell.length_c   1.000
_cell.angle_alpha   90.00
_cell.angle_beta   90.00
_cell.angle_gamma   90.00
#
_symmetry.space_group_name_H-M   'P 1'
#
loop_
_entity.id
_entity.type
_entity.pdbx_description
1 polymer ?
#
loop_
_entity_poly.entity_id
_entity_poly.type
_entity_poly.pdbx_seq_one_letter_code
_entity_poly.pdbx_strand_id
1 'polypeptide(L)'
;IALQFDIVNAVLESHAPEHELTDYITILTQNAIEACKAGDTIYALLDSKEGSVRYEIRNPVPAMISPEEIGNFFKRGYSTKQTQASSDAASKRADSDATSKQADDKRGLGLYYLQTNITKAGGSVGADCVCYEGNYFIIFRLIL
;
A
#
# COMPACT_ATOMS: atom_id res chain seq x y z
N ILE A 1 -9.91 -8.48 11.37
CA ILE A 1 -9.67 -8.20 9.92
C ILE A 1 -9.73 -9.52 9.16
N ALA A 2 -10.52 -9.54 8.12
CA ALA A 2 -10.60 -10.68 7.21
C ALA A 2 -9.87 -10.33 5.91
N LEU A 3 -9.21 -11.30 5.31
CA LEU A 3 -8.58 -11.16 4.00
C LEU A 3 -9.26 -12.12 3.02
N GLN A 4 -9.88 -11.57 2.01
CA GLN A 4 -10.45 -12.33 0.90
C GLN A 4 -9.51 -12.22 -0.29
N PHE A 5 -8.99 -13.35 -0.74
CA PHE A 5 -7.96 -13.38 -1.77
C PHE A 5 -8.43 -14.22 -2.96
N ASP A 6 -8.42 -13.61 -4.15
CA ASP A 6 -8.78 -14.27 -5.40
C ASP A 6 -7.56 -14.35 -6.32
N ILE A 7 -7.31 -15.55 -6.83
CA ILE A 7 -6.28 -15.79 -7.84
C ILE A 7 -7.00 -16.17 -9.13
N VAL A 8 -6.89 -15.33 -10.15
CA VAL A 8 -7.58 -15.54 -11.42
C VAL A 8 -6.85 -16.56 -12.29
N ASN A 9 -5.52 -16.51 -12.29
CA ASN A 9 -4.69 -17.46 -13.02
C ASN A 9 -3.77 -18.21 -12.09
N ALA A 10 -3.71 -19.53 -12.25
CA ALA A 10 -2.86 -20.39 -11.42
C ALA A 10 -1.36 -20.25 -11.74
N VAL A 11 -1.04 -19.80 -12.95
CA VAL A 11 0.35 -19.59 -13.38
C VAL A 11 0.59 -18.08 -13.50
N LEU A 12 1.51 -17.58 -12.70
CA LEU A 12 1.90 -16.17 -12.72
C LEU A 12 3.18 -16.02 -13.54
N GLU A 13 3.11 -15.19 -14.55
CA GLU A 13 4.24 -14.87 -15.39
C GLU A 13 4.60 -13.39 -15.26
N SER A 14 5.85 -13.13 -14.90
CA SER A 14 6.38 -11.78 -14.81
C SER A 14 7.85 -11.79 -15.21
N HIS A 15 8.31 -10.69 -15.78
CA HIS A 15 9.73 -10.50 -16.07
C HIS A 15 10.53 -10.10 -14.84
N ALA A 16 9.85 -9.76 -13.75
CA ALA A 16 10.50 -9.39 -12.51
C ALA A 16 10.93 -10.63 -11.73
N PRO A 17 12.03 -10.55 -10.96
CA PRO A 17 12.40 -11.61 -10.04
C PRO A 17 11.30 -11.87 -9.00
N GLU A 18 11.11 -13.14 -8.67
CA GLU A 18 10.07 -13.57 -7.73
C GLU A 18 10.15 -12.84 -6.39
N HIS A 19 11.34 -12.67 -5.86
CA HIS A 19 11.52 -12.00 -4.55
C HIS A 19 11.10 -10.53 -4.59
N GLU A 20 11.31 -9.83 -5.71
CA GLU A 20 10.87 -8.45 -5.86
C GLU A 20 9.35 -8.36 -5.88
N LEU A 21 8.70 -9.22 -6.64
CA LEU A 21 7.24 -9.27 -6.70
C LEU A 21 6.65 -9.56 -5.32
N THR A 22 7.23 -10.51 -4.60
CA THR A 22 6.81 -10.85 -3.24
C THR A 22 6.94 -9.65 -2.30
N ASP A 23 8.03 -8.91 -2.38
CA ASP A 23 8.25 -7.71 -1.58
C ASP A 23 7.18 -6.65 -1.85
N TYR A 24 6.87 -6.41 -3.12
CA TYR A 24 5.88 -5.39 -3.49
C TYR A 24 4.48 -5.77 -3.02
N ILE A 25 4.10 -7.03 -3.20
CA ILE A 25 2.81 -7.53 -2.71
C ILE A 25 2.73 -7.40 -1.19
N THR A 26 3.82 -7.74 -0.49
CA THR A 26 3.89 -7.63 0.97
C THR A 26 3.71 -6.19 1.43
N ILE A 27 4.38 -5.24 0.79
CA ILE A 27 4.26 -3.82 1.13
C ILE A 27 2.81 -3.34 0.99
N LEU A 28 2.16 -3.64 -0.12
CA LEU A 28 0.78 -3.22 -0.35
C LEU A 28 -0.19 -3.89 0.62
N THR A 29 0.00 -5.18 0.88
CA THR A 29 -0.85 -5.93 1.80
C THR A 29 -0.71 -5.40 3.22
N GLN A 30 0.51 -5.14 3.65
CA GLN A 30 0.77 -4.62 4.99
C GLN A 30 0.17 -3.22 5.17
N ASN A 31 0.28 -2.36 4.17
CA ASN A 31 -0.35 -1.05 4.20
C ASN A 31 -1.88 -1.16 4.36
N ALA A 32 -2.50 -2.10 3.64
CA ALA A 32 -3.93 -2.33 3.76
C ALA A 32 -4.31 -2.82 5.16
N ILE A 33 -3.55 -3.76 5.70
CA ILE A 33 -3.79 -4.29 7.06
C ILE A 33 -3.68 -3.19 8.09
N GLU A 34 -2.65 -2.37 8.01
CA GLU A 34 -2.41 -1.27 8.95
C GLU A 34 -3.48 -0.18 8.88
N ALA A 35 -4.13 -0.01 7.73
CA ALA A 35 -5.20 0.97 7.56
C ALA A 35 -6.56 0.46 8.03
N CYS A 36 -6.70 -0.83 8.28
CA CYS A 36 -7.96 -1.45 8.69
C CYS A 36 -8.13 -1.47 10.19
N LYS A 37 -9.38 -1.59 10.60
CA LYS A 37 -9.77 -1.78 12.00
C LYS A 37 -10.49 -3.13 12.16
N ALA A 38 -10.75 -3.51 13.39
CA ALA A 38 -11.45 -4.76 13.70
C ALA A 38 -12.80 -4.82 12.95
N GLY A 39 -13.06 -5.95 12.30
CA GLY A 39 -14.28 -6.16 11.53
C GLY A 39 -14.17 -5.82 10.05
N ASP A 40 -13.11 -5.11 9.65
CA ASP A 40 -12.92 -4.79 8.22
C ASP A 40 -12.51 -6.02 7.42
N THR A 41 -12.85 -6.01 6.12
CA THR A 41 -12.43 -7.02 5.17
C THR A 41 -11.57 -6.39 4.08
N ILE A 42 -10.42 -7.00 3.82
CA ILE A 42 -9.52 -6.62 2.73
C ILE A 42 -9.78 -7.57 1.57
N TYR A 43 -9.88 -7.02 0.37
CA TYR A 43 -10.04 -7.80 -0.86
C TYR A 43 -8.78 -7.66 -1.69
N ALA A 44 -8.20 -8.79 -2.08
CA ALA A 44 -7.02 -8.82 -2.92
C ALA A 44 -7.25 -9.70 -4.15
N LEU A 45 -6.79 -9.23 -5.28
CA LEU A 45 -6.88 -9.93 -6.56
C LEU A 45 -5.49 -10.05 -7.17
N LEU A 46 -5.12 -11.26 -7.54
CA LEU A 46 -3.88 -11.54 -8.23
C LEU A 46 -4.20 -12.18 -9.58
N ASP A 47 -3.70 -11.58 -10.64
CA ASP A 47 -3.95 -12.01 -12.01
C ASP A 47 -2.66 -11.94 -12.81
N SER A 48 -2.54 -12.79 -13.84
CA SER A 48 -1.42 -12.76 -14.76
C SER A 48 -1.94 -12.84 -16.19
N LYS A 49 -1.48 -11.94 -17.02
CA LYS A 49 -1.87 -11.87 -18.43
C LYS A 49 -0.71 -11.35 -19.28
N GLU A 50 -0.41 -12.08 -20.35
CA GLU A 50 0.57 -11.66 -21.37
C GLU A 50 1.95 -11.29 -20.78
N GLY A 51 2.43 -12.09 -19.83
CA GLY A 51 3.74 -11.86 -19.22
C GLY A 51 3.77 -10.77 -18.16
N SER A 52 2.61 -10.23 -17.79
CA SER A 52 2.49 -9.24 -16.70
C SER A 52 1.68 -9.81 -15.56
N VAL A 53 2.06 -9.43 -14.33
CA VAL A 53 1.30 -9.72 -13.12
C VAL A 53 0.57 -8.46 -12.69
N ARG A 54 -0.72 -8.60 -12.39
CA ARG A 54 -1.52 -7.54 -11.82
C ARG A 54 -1.92 -7.93 -10.40
N TYR A 55 -1.60 -7.08 -9.45
CA TYR A 55 -2.05 -7.21 -8.07
C TYR A 55 -2.89 -6.00 -7.70
N GLU A 56 -4.11 -6.26 -7.26
CA GLU A 56 -5.02 -5.23 -6.81
C GLU A 56 -5.44 -5.54 -5.38
N ILE A 57 -5.33 -4.56 -4.50
CA ILE A 57 -5.76 -4.72 -3.12
C ILE A 57 -6.61 -3.52 -2.72
N ARG A 58 -7.75 -3.80 -2.07
CA ARG A 58 -8.65 -2.75 -1.60
C ARG A 58 -9.03 -2.99 -0.15
N ASN A 59 -9.12 -1.90 0.56
CA ASN A 59 -9.58 -1.91 1.95
C ASN A 59 -10.55 -0.75 2.19
N PRO A 60 -11.47 -0.90 3.15
CA PRO A 60 -12.38 0.18 3.48
C PRO A 60 -11.64 1.34 4.13
N VAL A 61 -12.17 2.54 3.90
CA VAL A 61 -11.72 3.78 4.52
C VAL A 61 -12.94 4.54 5.03
N PRO A 62 -12.79 5.38 6.08
CA PRO A 62 -13.94 6.05 6.69
C PRO A 62 -14.55 7.15 5.83
N ALA A 63 -13.81 7.70 4.88
CA ALA A 63 -14.26 8.81 4.05
C ALA A 63 -13.55 8.81 2.71
N MET A 64 -14.10 9.55 1.75
CA MET A 64 -13.47 9.73 0.44
C MET A 64 -12.11 10.39 0.59
N ILE A 65 -11.11 9.83 -0.08
CA ILE A 65 -9.76 10.39 -0.13
C ILE A 65 -9.60 11.12 -1.46
N SER A 66 -9.18 12.37 -1.42
CA SER A 66 -9.04 13.17 -2.63
C SER A 66 -7.89 12.67 -3.52
N PRO A 67 -7.96 12.89 -4.85
CA PRO A 67 -6.84 12.56 -5.74
C PRO A 67 -5.53 13.22 -5.34
N GLU A 68 -5.59 14.43 -4.80
CA GLU A 68 -4.42 15.16 -4.32
C GLU A 68 -3.76 14.44 -3.15
N GLU A 69 -4.55 14.00 -2.18
CA GLU A 69 -4.05 13.25 -1.03
C GLU A 69 -3.49 11.89 -1.47
N ILE A 70 -4.17 11.22 -2.40
CA ILE A 70 -3.68 9.95 -2.96
C ILE A 70 -2.31 10.16 -3.63
N GLY A 71 -2.14 11.25 -4.36
CA GLY A 71 -0.87 11.59 -4.98
C GLY A 71 0.26 11.74 -3.97
N ASN A 72 -0.06 12.14 -2.74
CA ASN A 72 0.94 12.27 -1.68
C ASN A 72 1.38 10.92 -1.11
N PHE A 73 0.59 9.86 -1.26
CA PHE A 73 0.89 8.56 -0.66
C PHE A 73 2.23 7.98 -1.14
N PHE A 74 2.63 8.31 -2.36
CA PHE A 74 3.87 7.82 -2.95
C PHE A 74 5.06 8.75 -2.75
N LYS A 75 4.86 9.88 -2.08
CA LYS A 75 5.96 10.80 -1.77
C LYS A 75 6.83 10.24 -0.67
N ARG A 76 8.13 10.51 -0.79
CA ARG A 76 9.10 10.06 0.20
C ARG A 76 8.76 10.63 1.57
N GLY A 77 8.70 9.75 2.57
CA GLY A 77 8.45 10.13 3.96
C GLY A 77 7.01 10.41 4.30
N TYR A 78 6.07 10.32 3.34
CA TYR A 78 4.65 10.55 3.62
C TYR A 78 4.04 9.35 4.35
N SER A 79 3.33 9.63 5.44
CA SER A 79 2.57 8.63 6.18
C SER A 79 1.48 9.33 6.99
N THR A 80 0.23 8.90 6.81
CA THR A 80 -0.90 9.41 7.60
C THR A 80 -0.76 9.05 9.08
N LYS A 81 -0.22 7.87 9.37
CA LYS A 81 0.05 7.44 10.73
C LYS A 81 1.13 8.28 11.40
N GLN A 82 2.18 8.58 10.67
CA GLN A 82 3.26 9.45 11.14
C GLN A 82 2.76 10.87 11.41
N THR A 83 1.92 11.39 10.53
CA THR A 83 1.32 12.71 10.69
C THR A 83 0.41 12.76 11.91
N GLN A 84 -0.41 11.75 12.13
CA GLN A 84 -1.28 11.66 13.30
C GLN A 84 -0.48 11.53 14.59
N ALA A 85 0.57 10.73 14.59
CA ALA A 85 1.43 10.53 15.74
C ALA A 85 2.24 11.77 16.07
N SER A 86 2.61 12.59 15.09
CA SER A 86 3.47 13.76 15.31
C SER A 86 2.80 14.85 16.13
N SER A 87 1.48 14.98 16.10
CA SER A 87 0.79 15.97 16.91
C SER A 87 0.80 15.64 18.40
N ASP A 88 0.75 14.35 18.74
CA ASP A 88 0.70 13.90 20.14
C ASP A 88 2.08 13.52 20.68
N ALA A 89 3.02 13.19 19.80
CA ALA A 89 4.31 12.64 20.16
C ALA A 89 5.48 13.59 19.91
N ALA A 90 5.24 14.84 19.53
CA ALA A 90 6.31 15.77 19.21
C ALA A 90 7.27 15.96 20.37
N SER A 91 6.75 16.05 21.60
CA SER A 91 7.58 16.18 22.81
C SER A 91 8.28 14.87 23.17
N LYS A 92 7.70 13.73 22.83
CA LYS A 92 8.28 12.42 23.09
C LYS A 92 9.39 12.07 22.12
N ARG A 93 9.32 12.59 20.91
CA ARG A 93 10.33 12.31 19.88
C ARG A 93 11.69 12.95 20.17
N ALA A 94 11.70 14.03 20.91
CA ALA A 94 12.95 14.64 21.32
C ALA A 94 13.81 13.68 22.14
N ASP A 95 13.16 12.77 22.87
CA ASP A 95 13.82 11.78 23.72
C ASP A 95 13.86 10.39 23.11
N SER A 96 13.24 10.19 21.95
CA SER A 96 13.23 8.87 21.32
C SER A 96 14.54 8.59 20.61
N ASP A 97 14.97 7.34 20.71
CA ASP A 97 16.20 6.91 20.11
C ASP A 97 16.09 6.77 18.57
N ALA A 98 17.22 6.45 17.95
CA ALA A 98 17.29 6.29 16.49
C ALA A 98 16.43 5.15 15.96
N THR A 99 16.08 4.18 16.79
CA THR A 99 15.29 3.01 16.39
C THR A 99 13.87 3.38 16.02
N SER A 100 13.21 4.22 16.83
CA SER A 100 11.86 4.72 16.54
C SER A 100 11.83 5.53 15.26
N LYS A 101 12.83 6.34 15.05
CA LYS A 101 12.95 7.17 13.85
C LYS A 101 13.14 6.32 12.60
N GLN A 102 13.92 5.25 12.68
CA GLN A 102 14.11 4.32 11.56
C GLN A 102 12.82 3.59 11.19
N ALA A 103 12.03 3.20 12.20
CA ALA A 103 10.75 2.54 11.95
C ALA A 103 9.76 3.46 11.23
N ASP A 104 9.71 4.73 11.64
CA ASP A 104 8.86 5.74 10.98
C ASP A 104 9.35 6.01 9.56
N ASP A 105 10.66 6.09 9.34
CA ASP A 105 11.24 6.28 8.02
C ASP A 105 10.89 5.11 7.09
N LYS A 106 10.93 3.87 7.59
CA LYS A 106 10.54 2.70 6.80
C LYS A 106 9.08 2.78 6.37
N ARG A 107 8.18 3.21 7.24
CA ARG A 107 6.76 3.36 6.90
C ARG A 107 6.55 4.41 5.82
N GLY A 108 7.20 5.55 5.96
CA GLY A 108 7.10 6.62 4.98
C GLY A 108 7.77 6.31 3.66
N LEU A 109 8.67 5.32 3.62
CA LEU A 109 9.43 4.95 2.43
C LEU A 109 8.83 3.76 1.68
N GLY A 110 7.91 3.00 2.28
CA GLY A 110 7.38 1.77 1.68
C GLY A 110 6.77 1.99 0.30
N LEU A 111 5.79 2.89 0.18
CA LEU A 111 5.15 3.19 -1.09
C LEU A 111 6.09 3.93 -2.06
N TYR A 112 6.92 4.81 -1.54
CA TYR A 112 7.94 5.49 -2.34
C TYR A 112 8.92 4.49 -2.95
N TYR A 113 9.44 3.59 -2.15
CA TYR A 113 10.35 2.53 -2.58
C TYR A 113 9.69 1.66 -3.66
N LEU A 114 8.45 1.23 -3.40
CA LEU A 114 7.69 0.40 -4.31
C LEU A 114 7.49 1.09 -5.66
N GLN A 115 7.03 2.34 -5.68
CA GLN A 115 6.82 3.08 -6.93
C GLN A 115 8.11 3.28 -7.70
N THR A 116 9.18 3.64 -7.00
CA THR A 116 10.49 3.88 -7.63
C THR A 116 11.01 2.63 -8.31
N ASN A 117 10.96 1.49 -7.63
CA ASN A 117 11.50 0.23 -8.17
C ASN A 117 10.62 -0.37 -9.24
N ILE A 118 9.30 -0.29 -9.09
CA ILE A 118 8.36 -0.77 -10.11
C ILE A 118 8.53 0.03 -11.40
N THR A 119 8.65 1.34 -11.31
CA THR A 119 8.85 2.20 -12.48
C THR A 119 10.15 1.83 -13.21
N LYS A 120 11.23 1.59 -12.48
CA LYS A 120 12.49 1.16 -13.05
C LYS A 120 12.39 -0.21 -13.74
N ALA A 121 11.54 -1.08 -13.24
CA ALA A 121 11.33 -2.40 -13.81
C ALA A 121 10.33 -2.39 -14.99
N GLY A 122 9.81 -1.24 -15.37
CA GLY A 122 8.87 -1.10 -16.48
C GLY A 122 7.42 -1.33 -16.11
N GLY A 123 7.12 -1.46 -14.83
CA GLY A 123 5.75 -1.61 -14.33
C GLY A 123 5.15 -0.30 -13.85
N SER A 124 4.02 -0.42 -13.17
CA SER A 124 3.33 0.73 -12.61
C SER A 124 2.63 0.38 -11.29
N VAL A 125 2.45 1.40 -10.45
CA VAL A 125 1.64 1.31 -9.26
C VAL A 125 0.83 2.59 -9.13
N GLY A 126 -0.42 2.47 -8.74
CA GLY A 126 -1.30 3.61 -8.54
C GLY A 126 -2.35 3.31 -7.50
N ALA A 127 -3.13 4.32 -7.16
CA ALA A 127 -4.21 4.19 -6.19
C ALA A 127 -5.41 5.05 -6.58
N ASP A 128 -6.60 4.58 -6.20
CA ASP A 128 -7.86 5.29 -6.36
C ASP A 128 -8.72 5.10 -5.11
N CYS A 129 -9.57 6.07 -4.84
CA CYS A 129 -10.60 5.92 -3.82
C CYS A 129 -11.97 5.90 -4.49
N VAL A 130 -12.77 4.90 -4.16
CA VAL A 130 -14.08 4.70 -4.78
C VAL A 130 -15.16 4.58 -3.71
N CYS A 131 -16.40 4.91 -4.10
CA CYS A 131 -17.58 4.71 -3.27
C CYS A 131 -18.42 3.58 -3.89
N TYR A 132 -18.76 2.59 -3.08
CA TYR A 132 -19.60 1.48 -3.49
C TYR A 132 -20.60 1.17 -2.40
N GLU A 133 -21.88 1.23 -2.73
CA GLU A 133 -22.98 1.00 -1.78
C GLU A 133 -22.88 1.82 -0.49
N GLY A 134 -22.47 3.09 -0.62
CA GLY A 134 -22.32 4.00 0.52
C GLY A 134 -21.05 3.82 1.34
N ASN A 135 -20.18 2.91 0.96
CA ASN A 135 -18.90 2.68 1.63
C ASN A 135 -17.75 3.12 0.73
N TYR A 136 -16.69 3.61 1.36
CA TYR A 136 -15.50 4.07 0.65
C TYR A 136 -14.39 3.04 0.75
N PHE A 137 -13.67 2.85 -0.37
CA PHE A 137 -12.55 1.93 -0.45
C PHE A 137 -11.37 2.61 -1.12
N ILE A 138 -10.19 2.40 -0.58
CA ILE A 138 -8.94 2.73 -1.29
C ILE A 138 -8.49 1.48 -2.04
N ILE A 139 -8.09 1.65 -3.29
CA ILE A 139 -7.63 0.56 -4.15
C ILE A 139 -6.22 0.87 -4.60
N PHE A 140 -5.29 -0.04 -4.33
CA PHE A 140 -3.94 0.02 -4.89
C PHE A 140 -3.81 -1.02 -5.99
N ARG A 141 -3.26 -0.63 -7.13
CA ARG A 141 -3.03 -1.50 -8.27
C ARG A 141 -1.58 -1.50 -8.66
N LEU A 142 -1.02 -2.69 -8.77
CA LEU A 142 0.34 -2.92 -9.20
C LEU A 142 0.30 -3.74 -10.47
N ILE A 143 1.09 -3.32 -11.47
CA ILE A 143 1.27 -4.06 -12.73
C ILE A 143 2.77 -4.21 -12.96
N LEU A 144 3.22 -5.45 -13.11
CA LEU A 144 4.64 -5.72 -13.27
C LEU A 144 4.92 -6.88 -14.23
#